data_4054f836f593fe6601652e14d7e42df0
#
_entry.id   4054f836f593fe6601652e14d7e42df0
#
_cell.length_a   1.000
_cell.length_b   1.000
_cell.length_c   1.000
_cell.angle_alpha   90.00
_cell.angle_beta   90.00
_cell.angle_gamma   90.00
#
_symmetry.space_group_name_H-M   'P 1'
#
loop_
_entity.id
_entity.type
_entity.pdbx_description
1 polymer ?
#
loop_
_entity_poly.entity_id
_entity_poly.type
_entity_poly.pdbx_seq_one_letter_code
_entity_poly.pdbx_strand_id
1 'polypeptide(L)'
;MKDRDGKIRESYEDYLKAIYLISQSNKGGWVSNSDISKFLNIQPSSVTNMLYKLRAKYYISWKPGSKIRLTKKGKRIAVNITQNFKCLEKFLTNFLNLRDNAIVDEFCCKVEHYLTPQILEALQSFL
;
A
#
# COMPACT_ATOMS: atom_id res chain seq x y z
N MET A 1 -12.67 5.93 -2.29
CA MET A 1 -13.03 7.23 -2.88
C MET A 1 -11.81 7.86 -3.51
N LYS A 2 -11.99 8.54 -4.62
CA LYS A 2 -10.88 9.22 -5.30
C LYS A 2 -10.81 10.68 -4.90
N ASP A 3 -9.62 11.25 -5.00
CA ASP A 3 -9.41 12.67 -4.81
C ASP A 3 -9.98 13.47 -5.98
N ARG A 4 -9.93 14.82 -5.90
CA ARG A 4 -10.47 15.69 -6.94
C ARG A 4 -9.91 15.41 -8.33
N ASP A 5 -8.64 15.02 -8.43
CA ASP A 5 -7.96 14.70 -9.70
C ASP A 5 -8.09 13.24 -10.10
N GLY A 6 -9.04 12.52 -9.51
CA GLY A 6 -9.32 11.13 -9.86
C GLY A 6 -8.39 10.11 -9.23
N LYS A 7 -7.48 10.52 -8.36
CA LYS A 7 -6.58 9.62 -7.66
C LYS A 7 -7.27 8.93 -6.49
N ILE A 8 -6.80 7.75 -6.15
CA ILE A 8 -7.20 7.05 -4.93
C ILE A 8 -6.50 7.74 -3.76
N ARG A 9 -7.21 7.92 -2.65
CA ARG A 9 -6.62 8.56 -1.46
C ARG A 9 -5.43 7.78 -0.95
N GLU A 10 -4.40 8.49 -0.48
CA GLU A 10 -3.20 7.88 0.08
C GLU A 10 -3.51 6.91 1.21
N SER A 11 -4.46 7.25 2.07
CA SER A 11 -4.83 6.38 3.19
C SER A 11 -5.36 5.03 2.70
N TYR A 12 -6.12 5.02 1.62
CA TYR A 12 -6.61 3.78 1.03
C TYR A 12 -5.46 2.95 0.47
N GLU A 13 -4.54 3.61 -0.23
CA GLU A 13 -3.37 2.94 -0.79
C GLU A 13 -2.49 2.36 0.31
N ASP A 14 -2.28 3.11 1.40
CA ASP A 14 -1.50 2.62 2.55
C ASP A 14 -2.11 1.36 3.15
N TYR A 15 -3.42 1.34 3.34
CA TYR A 15 -4.10 0.17 3.87
C TYR A 15 -4.03 -1.02 2.92
N LEU A 16 -4.26 -0.79 1.63
CA LEU A 16 -4.23 -1.86 0.64
C LEU A 16 -2.83 -2.44 0.51
N LYS A 17 -1.81 -1.59 0.55
CA LYS A 17 -0.41 -2.04 0.56
C LYS A 17 -0.13 -2.88 1.81
N ALA A 18 -0.57 -2.42 2.98
CA ALA A 18 -0.37 -3.14 4.24
C ALA A 18 -1.03 -4.53 4.17
N ILE A 19 -2.29 -4.59 3.72
CA ILE A 19 -3.01 -5.85 3.59
C ILE A 19 -2.27 -6.79 2.63
N TYR A 20 -1.79 -6.27 1.51
CA TYR A 20 -1.03 -7.04 0.53
C TYR A 20 0.25 -7.63 1.13
N LEU A 21 1.05 -6.80 1.79
CA LEU A 21 2.31 -7.22 2.39
C LEU A 21 2.10 -8.25 3.49
N ILE A 22 1.10 -8.03 4.36
CA ILE A 22 0.77 -8.97 5.42
C ILE A 22 0.32 -10.30 4.83
N SER A 23 -0.52 -10.26 3.78
CA SER A 23 -1.05 -11.47 3.14
C SER A 23 0.04 -12.37 2.59
N GLN A 24 1.17 -11.79 2.18
CA GLN A 24 2.30 -12.53 1.65
C GLN A 24 2.97 -13.41 2.70
N SER A 25 2.88 -13.03 3.97
CA SER A 25 3.48 -13.76 5.08
C SER A 25 2.51 -14.72 5.76
N ASN A 26 1.21 -14.57 5.53
CA ASN A 26 0.20 -15.35 6.21
C ASN A 26 -0.22 -16.55 5.37
N LYS A 27 -0.45 -17.68 6.05
CA LYS A 27 -0.93 -18.88 5.40
C LYS A 27 -2.30 -18.63 4.78
N GLY A 28 -2.44 -18.96 3.50
CA GLY A 28 -3.70 -18.76 2.78
C GLY A 28 -3.99 -17.30 2.40
N GLY A 29 -3.12 -16.37 2.77
CA GLY A 29 -3.25 -14.98 2.39
C GLY A 29 -4.34 -14.21 3.14
N TRP A 30 -4.85 -14.75 4.25
CA TRP A 30 -5.87 -14.09 5.05
C TRP A 30 -5.23 -13.10 6.02
N VAL A 31 -5.89 -11.97 6.24
CA VAL A 31 -5.40 -10.88 7.09
C VAL A 31 -6.47 -10.56 8.13
N SER A 32 -6.03 -10.31 9.37
CA SER A 32 -6.94 -9.93 10.45
C SER A 32 -6.86 -8.41 10.70
N ASN A 33 -7.89 -7.89 11.36
CA ASN A 33 -7.88 -6.51 11.85
C ASN A 33 -6.64 -6.26 12.73
N SER A 34 -6.35 -7.20 13.63
CA SER A 34 -5.20 -7.12 14.53
C SER A 34 -3.89 -7.04 13.76
N ASP A 35 -3.76 -7.81 12.68
CA ASP A 35 -2.56 -7.76 11.83
C ASP A 35 -2.33 -6.35 11.29
N ILE A 36 -3.38 -5.72 10.78
CA ILE A 36 -3.31 -4.37 10.22
C ILE A 36 -3.00 -3.34 11.30
N SER A 37 -3.69 -3.45 12.43
CA SER A 37 -3.49 -2.55 13.57
C SER A 37 -2.05 -2.54 14.03
N LYS A 38 -1.43 -3.71 14.14
CA LYS A 38 -0.03 -3.84 14.54
C LYS A 38 0.92 -3.33 13.44
N PHE A 39 0.66 -3.70 12.20
CA PHE A 39 1.52 -3.32 11.08
C PHE A 39 1.58 -1.81 10.89
N LEU A 40 0.44 -1.14 10.96
CA LEU A 40 0.35 0.31 10.78
C LEU A 40 0.48 1.10 12.08
N ASN A 41 0.53 0.41 13.22
CA ASN A 41 0.60 1.04 14.56
C ASN A 41 -0.55 2.03 14.78
N ILE A 42 -1.78 1.57 14.57
CA ILE A 42 -3.00 2.36 14.73
C ILE A 42 -4.03 1.58 15.53
N GLN A 43 -5.05 2.28 16.01
CA GLN A 43 -6.10 1.67 16.84
C GLN A 43 -6.96 0.71 16.01
N PRO A 44 -7.37 -0.44 16.60
CA PRO A 44 -8.24 -1.39 15.91
C PRO A 44 -9.56 -0.78 15.43
N SER A 45 -10.11 0.19 16.19
CA SER A 45 -11.33 0.87 15.78
C SER A 45 -11.15 1.69 14.50
N SER A 46 -9.97 2.31 14.33
CA SER A 46 -9.64 3.04 13.12
C SER A 46 -9.54 2.09 11.93
N VAL A 47 -8.95 0.91 12.14
CA VAL A 47 -8.89 -0.13 11.11
C VAL A 47 -10.29 -0.53 10.69
N THR A 48 -11.17 -0.83 11.64
CA THR A 48 -12.54 -1.23 11.35
C THR A 48 -13.27 -0.19 10.51
N ASN A 49 -13.15 1.08 10.88
CA ASN A 49 -13.77 2.17 10.11
C ASN A 49 -13.27 2.20 8.66
N MET A 50 -11.98 2.02 8.46
CA MET A 50 -11.40 2.00 7.12
C MET A 50 -11.85 0.76 6.34
N LEU A 51 -11.97 -0.39 7.01
CA LEU A 51 -12.42 -1.63 6.34
C LEU A 51 -13.82 -1.46 5.73
N TYR A 52 -14.72 -0.77 6.41
CA TYR A 52 -16.04 -0.46 5.83
C TYR A 52 -15.91 0.35 4.55
N LYS A 53 -15.04 1.34 4.55
CA LYS A 53 -14.82 2.20 3.38
C LYS A 53 -14.20 1.43 2.22
N LEU A 54 -13.20 0.59 2.52
CA LEU A 54 -12.54 -0.22 1.50
C LEU A 54 -13.50 -1.25 0.89
N ARG A 55 -14.36 -1.85 1.74
CA ARG A 55 -15.38 -2.78 1.26
C ARG A 55 -16.38 -2.07 0.34
N ALA A 56 -16.79 -0.87 0.69
CA ALA A 56 -17.73 -0.08 -0.11
C ALA A 56 -17.18 0.24 -1.50
N LYS A 57 -15.85 0.29 -1.65
CA LYS A 57 -15.18 0.51 -2.92
C LYS A 57 -14.81 -0.77 -3.64
N TYR A 58 -15.20 -1.94 -3.09
CA TYR A 58 -14.90 -3.24 -3.67
C TYR A 58 -13.40 -3.56 -3.75
N TYR A 59 -12.62 -2.97 -2.83
CA TYR A 59 -11.19 -3.24 -2.75
C TYR A 59 -10.86 -4.47 -1.91
N ILE A 60 -11.75 -4.81 -0.97
CA ILE A 60 -11.57 -5.96 -0.09
C ILE A 60 -12.84 -6.80 -0.01
N SER A 61 -12.67 -8.08 0.30
CA SER A 61 -13.72 -9.00 0.68
C SER A 61 -13.63 -9.14 2.20
N TRP A 62 -14.68 -8.70 2.90
CA TRP A 62 -14.68 -8.65 4.36
C TRP A 62 -16.09 -8.42 4.90
N LYS A 63 -16.33 -8.95 6.07
CA LYS A 63 -17.51 -8.61 6.89
C LYS A 63 -17.07 -8.53 8.35
N PRO A 64 -17.79 -7.74 9.20
CA PRO A 64 -17.40 -7.59 10.60
C PRO A 64 -17.16 -8.91 11.29
N GLY A 65 -16.04 -9.01 12.01
CA GLY A 65 -15.64 -10.20 12.74
C GLY A 65 -14.96 -11.28 11.89
N SER A 66 -14.83 -11.06 10.58
CA SER A 66 -14.16 -12.04 9.72
C SER A 66 -12.76 -11.55 9.31
N LYS A 67 -12.02 -12.46 8.69
CA LYS A 67 -10.72 -12.11 8.11
C LYS A 67 -10.91 -11.40 6.78
N ILE A 68 -9.85 -10.72 6.35
CA ILE A 68 -9.85 -9.81 5.22
C ILE A 68 -9.05 -10.41 4.08
N ARG A 69 -9.52 -10.20 2.86
CA ARG A 69 -8.80 -10.58 1.66
C ARG A 69 -8.98 -9.47 0.62
N LEU A 70 -7.94 -9.20 -0.15
CA LEU A 70 -8.03 -8.24 -1.25
C LEU A 70 -8.83 -8.82 -2.41
N THR A 71 -9.64 -7.97 -3.04
CA THR A 71 -10.22 -8.30 -4.35
C THR A 71 -9.15 -8.10 -5.42
N LYS A 72 -9.45 -8.50 -6.65
CA LYS A 72 -8.54 -8.23 -7.78
C LYS A 72 -8.28 -6.73 -7.93
N LYS A 73 -9.32 -5.91 -7.73
CA LYS A 73 -9.22 -4.46 -7.82
C LYS A 73 -8.29 -3.91 -6.74
N GLY A 74 -8.46 -4.35 -5.50
CA GLY A 74 -7.61 -3.91 -4.39
C GLY A 74 -6.17 -4.38 -4.55
N LYS A 75 -5.98 -5.62 -4.99
CA LYS A 75 -4.65 -6.16 -5.22
C LYS A 75 -3.89 -5.39 -6.29
N ARG A 76 -4.57 -5.00 -7.37
CA ARG A 76 -3.95 -4.22 -8.44
C ARG A 76 -3.38 -2.90 -7.90
N ILE A 77 -4.16 -2.21 -7.06
CA ILE A 77 -3.74 -0.97 -6.44
C ILE A 77 -2.53 -1.21 -5.53
N ALA A 78 -2.60 -2.25 -4.68
CA ALA A 78 -1.53 -2.59 -3.75
C ALA A 78 -0.23 -2.94 -4.47
N VAL A 79 -0.32 -3.71 -5.54
CA VAL A 79 0.84 -4.08 -6.35
C VAL A 79 1.48 -2.85 -6.99
N ASN A 80 0.66 -1.95 -7.54
CA ASN A 80 1.17 -0.72 -8.15
C ASN A 80 1.93 0.14 -7.15
N ILE A 81 1.37 0.34 -5.95
CA ILE A 81 2.04 1.12 -4.91
C ILE A 81 3.35 0.44 -4.46
N THR A 82 3.33 -0.87 -4.33
CA THR A 82 4.53 -1.63 -3.96
C THR A 82 5.63 -1.49 -5.03
N GLN A 83 5.25 -1.51 -6.30
CA GLN A 83 6.21 -1.29 -7.39
C GLN A 83 6.79 0.12 -7.36
N ASN A 84 5.93 1.11 -7.11
CA ASN A 84 6.39 2.50 -6.99
C ASN A 84 7.43 2.63 -5.87
N PHE A 85 7.15 2.02 -4.71
CA PHE A 85 8.07 2.03 -3.58
C PHE A 85 9.42 1.41 -3.98
N LYS A 86 9.39 0.22 -4.56
CA LYS A 86 10.62 -0.50 -4.94
C LYS A 86 11.44 0.27 -5.95
N CYS A 87 10.79 0.90 -6.91
CA CYS A 87 11.47 1.68 -7.93
C CYS A 87 12.18 2.89 -7.31
N LEU A 88 11.49 3.62 -6.43
CA LEU A 88 12.06 4.74 -5.70
C LEU A 88 13.22 4.30 -4.82
N GLU A 89 13.04 3.20 -4.08
CA GLU A 89 14.08 2.66 -3.22
C GLU A 89 15.34 2.33 -3.99
N LYS A 90 15.21 1.65 -5.13
CA LYS A 90 16.35 1.32 -5.98
C LYS A 90 17.06 2.58 -6.49
N PHE A 91 16.29 3.56 -6.91
CA PHE A 91 16.87 4.81 -7.40
C PHE A 91 17.69 5.50 -6.31
N LEU A 92 17.12 5.63 -5.12
CA LEU A 92 17.80 6.32 -4.01
C LEU A 92 19.02 5.54 -3.53
N THR A 93 18.93 4.22 -3.41
CA THR A 93 20.03 3.43 -2.86
C THR A 93 21.11 3.12 -3.89
N ASN A 94 20.73 2.72 -5.09
CA ASN A 94 21.70 2.25 -6.10
C ASN A 94 22.23 3.37 -6.98
N PHE A 95 21.38 4.34 -7.32
CA PHE A 95 21.79 5.44 -8.20
C PHE A 95 22.35 6.62 -7.42
N LEU A 96 21.66 7.04 -6.34
CA LEU A 96 22.09 8.19 -5.53
C LEU A 96 22.99 7.79 -4.36
N ASN A 97 23.19 6.50 -4.13
CA ASN A 97 24.05 5.97 -3.05
C ASN A 97 23.64 6.41 -1.65
N LEU A 98 22.36 6.61 -1.42
CA LEU A 98 21.88 6.90 -0.07
C LEU A 98 21.91 5.62 0.76
N ARG A 99 22.51 5.70 1.95
CA ARG A 99 22.73 4.54 2.81
C ARG A 99 21.87 4.52 4.08
N ASP A 100 21.23 5.63 4.41
CA ASP A 100 20.36 5.70 5.58
C ASP A 100 19.00 5.11 5.23
N ASN A 101 18.79 3.87 5.66
CA ASN A 101 17.55 3.14 5.35
C ASN A 101 16.30 3.82 5.89
N ALA A 102 16.40 4.48 7.04
CA ALA A 102 15.25 5.18 7.64
C ALA A 102 14.82 6.36 6.77
N ILE A 103 15.78 7.14 6.28
CA ILE A 103 15.50 8.28 5.40
C ILE A 103 14.90 7.80 4.07
N VAL A 104 15.49 6.77 3.48
CA VAL A 104 15.03 6.20 2.22
C VAL A 104 13.60 5.68 2.36
N ASP A 105 13.34 4.91 3.42
CA ASP A 105 12.02 4.32 3.66
C ASP A 105 10.95 5.39 3.85
N GLU A 106 11.24 6.40 4.67
CA GLU A 106 10.29 7.49 4.92
C GLU A 106 9.96 8.25 3.63
N PHE A 107 10.97 8.59 2.85
CA PHE A 107 10.77 9.30 1.59
C PHE A 107 9.93 8.47 0.62
N CYS A 108 10.29 7.20 0.45
CA CYS A 108 9.60 6.33 -0.50
C CYS A 108 8.15 6.09 -0.10
N CYS A 109 7.87 5.92 1.19
CA CYS A 109 6.50 5.73 1.67
C CYS A 109 5.62 6.94 1.40
N LYS A 110 6.19 8.14 1.38
CA LYS A 110 5.44 9.36 1.10
C LYS A 110 5.30 9.61 -0.40
N VAL A 111 6.34 9.41 -1.16
CA VAL A 111 6.38 9.77 -2.58
C VAL A 111 5.76 8.69 -3.47
N GLU A 112 5.67 7.46 -3.02
CA GLU A 112 5.11 6.35 -3.81
C GLU A 112 3.70 6.65 -4.34
N HIS A 113 2.92 7.47 -3.61
CA HIS A 113 1.54 7.81 -3.97
C HIS A 113 1.46 8.81 -5.13
N TYR A 114 2.57 9.43 -5.46
CA TYR A 114 2.62 10.50 -6.49
C TYR A 114 3.24 10.06 -7.79
N LEU A 115 3.75 8.83 -7.85
CA LEU A 115 4.32 8.30 -9.09
C LEU A 115 3.20 7.95 -10.07
N THR A 116 3.17 8.68 -11.19
CA THR A 116 2.30 8.34 -12.29
C THR A 116 2.92 7.20 -13.09
N PRO A 117 2.13 6.47 -13.90
CA PRO A 117 2.72 5.43 -14.78
C PRO A 117 3.85 5.97 -15.66
N GLN A 118 3.70 7.20 -16.13
CA GLN A 118 4.72 7.84 -16.98
C GLN A 118 6.03 8.08 -16.24
N ILE A 119 5.95 8.58 -15.00
CA ILE A 119 7.15 8.80 -14.18
C ILE A 119 7.79 7.47 -13.79
N LEU A 120 6.97 6.48 -13.43
CA LEU A 120 7.47 5.15 -13.09
C LEU A 120 8.25 4.54 -14.25
N GLU A 121 7.69 4.61 -15.46
CA GLU A 121 8.34 4.10 -16.66
C GLU A 121 9.67 4.80 -16.92
N ALA A 122 9.71 6.12 -16.76
CA ALA A 122 10.93 6.89 -16.93
C ALA A 122 12.00 6.48 -15.92
N LEU A 123 11.61 6.28 -14.65
CA LEU A 123 12.55 5.81 -13.63
C LEU A 123 13.05 4.41 -13.94
N GLN A 124 12.18 3.51 -14.36
CA GLN A 124 12.54 2.14 -14.69
C GLN A 124 13.53 2.08 -15.85
N SER A 125 13.46 3.02 -16.78
CA SER A 125 14.38 3.06 -17.92
C SER A 125 15.81 3.43 -17.48
N PHE A 126 15.98 4.01 -16.30
CA PHE A 126 17.28 4.33 -15.70
C PHE A 126 17.88 3.16 -14.95
N LEU A 127 17.04 2.27 -14.50
CA LEU A 127 17.44 1.17 -13.66
C LEU A 127 17.67 -0.10 -14.48
#